data_7415c6adffa7feb616bf27fa33dd4113
#
_entry.id   7415c6adffa7feb616bf27fa33dd4113
#
_cell.length_a   1.000
_cell.length_b   1.000
_cell.length_c   1.000
_cell.angle_alpha   90.00
_cell.angle_beta   90.00
_cell.angle_gamma   90.00
#
_symmetry.space_group_name_H-M   'P 1'
#
loop_
_entity.id
_entity.type
_entity.pdbx_description
1 polymer ?
#
loop_
_entity_poly.entity_id
_entity_poly.type
_entity_poly.pdbx_seq_one_letter_code
_entity_poly.pdbx_strand_id
1 'polypeptide(L)'
;MMLAGKKMGNKLRANGNFNKTLISKLTDNIHEAMMMTSSLEEARMETKTLLYSSKKKNAMSHMTLKKLIEEHGTSSVAGLVSRENLIEAAFSMFPKSQIGGPREILIQSYKLRSHVRFFESLCEGLCMMHPKEMLTKGNKKENIQSSTSSSFKNELIYNKEKKRMMSLMPAIVADASRWAPSFTMMMFSYFLISLGLPSEIEDHCLAVLKAFSAKLIQLPDSLVEKWDNKSSLEIEAEEELQWLRENTMITRFVHRVMSGMGQGMLHRFSSLIHVAKDDILDELITMYLKQKNVDIKMVTMISSDDLLKQMLISGHNLKDMFESLVDILSIYEVTNMLSNIHTNWKKTSLSFNFNEFNSYFSTGKRATMA
;
A
#
# COMPACT_ATOMS: atom_id res chain seq x y z
N MET A 1 11.17 -8.02 -8.38
CA MET A 1 10.26 -8.49 -7.29
C MET A 1 10.76 -9.73 -6.56
N MET A 2 11.16 -10.82 -7.23
CA MET A 2 11.62 -12.05 -6.55
C MET A 2 12.82 -11.82 -5.61
N LEU A 3 13.83 -11.04 -6.02
CA LEU A 3 14.96 -10.72 -5.15
C LEU A 3 14.51 -9.95 -3.91
N ALA A 4 13.62 -8.98 -4.09
CA ALA A 4 13.05 -8.19 -2.98
C ALA A 4 12.30 -9.07 -2.00
N GLY A 5 11.43 -9.96 -2.48
CA GLY A 5 10.68 -10.90 -1.65
C GLY A 5 11.60 -11.88 -0.91
N LYS A 6 12.61 -12.45 -1.56
CA LYS A 6 13.57 -13.36 -0.92
C LYS A 6 14.34 -12.67 0.20
N LYS A 7 14.85 -11.45 -0.03
CA LYS A 7 15.54 -10.67 1.00
C LYS A 7 14.62 -10.33 2.16
N MET A 8 13.39 -9.88 1.86
CA MET A 8 12.38 -9.60 2.87
C MET A 8 12.03 -10.85 3.68
N GLY A 9 11.75 -11.97 3.03
CA GLY A 9 11.45 -13.23 3.70
C GLY A 9 12.57 -13.69 4.65
N ASN A 10 13.83 -13.58 4.23
CA ASN A 10 14.98 -13.89 5.08
C ASN A 10 15.05 -12.95 6.30
N LYS A 11 14.85 -11.64 6.09
CA LYS A 11 14.85 -10.63 7.16
C LYS A 11 13.72 -10.86 8.17
N LEU A 12 12.53 -11.22 7.69
CA LEU A 12 11.38 -11.51 8.54
C LEU A 12 11.60 -12.79 9.35
N ARG A 13 12.10 -13.87 8.74
CA ARG A 13 12.42 -15.12 9.44
C ARG A 13 13.55 -14.98 10.47
N ALA A 14 14.52 -14.10 10.22
CA ALA A 14 15.55 -13.78 11.20
C ALA A 14 14.97 -13.05 12.43
N ASN A 15 13.78 -12.46 12.33
CA ASN A 15 13.05 -11.96 13.46
C ASN A 15 12.39 -13.13 14.22
N GLY A 16 12.79 -13.36 15.47
CA GLY A 16 12.31 -14.50 16.28
C GLY A 16 10.78 -14.53 16.50
N ASN A 17 10.06 -13.47 16.17
CA ASN A 17 8.59 -13.39 16.26
C ASN A 17 7.85 -13.84 14.99
N PHE A 18 8.54 -14.22 13.91
CA PHE A 18 7.90 -14.53 12.63
C PHE A 18 6.81 -15.61 12.75
N ASN A 19 7.16 -16.80 13.28
CA ASN A 19 6.21 -17.87 13.43
C ASN A 19 5.08 -17.53 14.41
N LYS A 20 5.39 -16.83 15.51
CA LYS A 20 4.38 -16.37 16.46
C LYS A 20 3.40 -15.41 15.80
N THR A 21 3.89 -14.51 14.97
CA THR A 21 3.05 -13.56 14.21
C THR A 21 2.16 -14.29 13.21
N LEU A 22 2.67 -15.27 12.47
CA LEU A 22 1.86 -16.07 11.54
C LEU A 22 0.74 -16.81 12.29
N ILE A 23 1.05 -17.51 13.38
CA ILE A 23 0.07 -18.24 14.19
C ILE A 23 -1.00 -17.29 14.73
N SER A 24 -0.60 -16.14 15.29
CA SER A 24 -1.54 -15.13 15.78
C SER A 24 -2.52 -14.68 14.70
N LYS A 25 -2.04 -14.46 13.47
CA LYS A 25 -2.90 -14.02 12.37
C LYS A 25 -3.81 -15.12 11.83
N LEU A 26 -3.38 -16.36 11.85
CA LEU A 26 -4.21 -17.51 11.51
C LEU A 26 -5.38 -17.73 12.50
N THR A 27 -5.22 -17.29 13.75
CA THR A 27 -6.22 -17.39 14.79
C THR A 27 -7.03 -16.11 15.00
N ASP A 28 -6.88 -15.10 14.13
CA ASP A 28 -7.66 -13.85 14.19
C ASP A 28 -9.17 -14.16 14.18
N ASN A 29 -9.90 -13.43 15.02
CA ASN A 29 -11.35 -13.62 15.17
C ASN A 29 -12.08 -13.05 13.93
N ILE A 30 -13.08 -13.77 13.46
CA ILE A 30 -13.98 -13.33 12.38
C ILE A 30 -14.62 -11.97 12.67
N HIS A 31 -14.98 -11.72 13.93
CA HIS A 31 -15.58 -10.45 14.35
C HIS A 31 -14.62 -9.28 14.06
N GLU A 32 -13.35 -9.38 14.41
CA GLU A 32 -12.35 -8.36 14.11
C GLU A 32 -12.13 -8.19 12.60
N ALA A 33 -12.16 -9.30 11.86
CA ALA A 33 -12.01 -9.28 10.42
C ALA A 33 -13.13 -8.49 9.72
N MET A 34 -14.36 -8.55 10.25
CA MET A 34 -15.54 -7.95 9.61
C MET A 34 -15.86 -6.52 10.08
N MET A 35 -15.37 -6.12 11.26
CA MET A 35 -15.66 -4.79 11.83
C MET A 35 -15.05 -3.60 11.08
N MET A 36 -14.04 -3.81 10.25
CA MET A 36 -13.20 -2.73 9.75
C MET A 36 -13.58 -2.16 8.37
N THR A 37 -14.48 -2.79 7.61
CA THR A 37 -14.85 -2.35 6.25
C THR A 37 -16.27 -2.76 5.91
N SER A 38 -16.96 -2.00 5.05
CA SER A 38 -18.29 -2.36 4.54
C SER A 38 -18.20 -3.47 3.48
N SER A 39 -19.23 -4.28 3.36
CA SER A 39 -19.40 -5.28 2.31
C SER A 39 -20.38 -4.83 1.23
N LEU A 40 -20.39 -5.52 0.09
CA LEU A 40 -21.33 -5.27 -1.00
C LEU A 40 -22.78 -5.42 -0.54
N GLU A 41 -23.04 -6.41 0.29
CA GLU A 41 -24.36 -6.68 0.86
C GLU A 41 -24.82 -5.55 1.78
N GLU A 42 -23.93 -5.01 2.60
CA GLU A 42 -24.18 -3.86 3.45
C GLU A 42 -24.46 -2.60 2.61
N ALA A 43 -23.68 -2.35 1.56
CA ALA A 43 -23.90 -1.22 0.67
C ALA A 43 -25.26 -1.30 -0.06
N ARG A 44 -25.65 -2.48 -0.53
CA ARG A 44 -26.99 -2.70 -1.14
C ARG A 44 -28.12 -2.50 -0.16
N MET A 45 -27.94 -2.84 1.11
CA MET A 45 -28.94 -2.58 2.14
C MET A 45 -29.00 -1.10 2.53
N GLU A 46 -27.85 -0.40 2.56
CA GLU A 46 -27.81 1.05 2.81
C GLU A 46 -28.56 1.85 1.74
N THR A 47 -28.47 1.48 0.46
CA THR A 47 -29.19 2.15 -0.63
C THR A 47 -30.71 2.01 -0.49
N LYS A 48 -31.19 0.92 0.11
CA LYS A 48 -32.64 0.72 0.40
C LYS A 48 -33.09 1.44 1.68
N THR A 49 -32.17 1.88 2.55
CA THR A 49 -32.47 2.40 3.90
C THR A 49 -31.91 3.79 4.17
N LEU A 50 -31.59 4.58 3.14
CA LEU A 50 -30.99 5.93 3.23
C LEU A 50 -31.76 6.95 4.11
N LEU A 51 -32.85 6.53 4.75
CA LEU A 51 -33.66 7.35 5.63
C LEU A 51 -33.41 7.17 7.14
N TYR A 52 -32.37 6.40 7.58
CA TYR A 52 -32.20 6.10 9.00
C TYR A 52 -30.75 6.21 9.52
N SER A 53 -30.64 6.90 10.65
CA SER A 53 -29.53 7.40 11.44
C SER A 53 -28.27 6.50 11.66
N SER A 54 -27.15 7.16 12.08
CA SER A 54 -25.81 6.61 12.38
C SER A 54 -25.75 5.37 13.33
N LYS A 55 -26.80 5.10 14.09
CA LYS A 55 -26.89 3.91 14.94
C LYS A 55 -27.07 2.60 14.15
N LYS A 56 -27.42 2.66 12.86
CA LYS A 56 -27.63 1.47 12.02
C LYS A 56 -26.36 0.88 11.39
N LYS A 57 -25.25 1.62 11.28
CA LYS A 57 -23.99 1.07 10.75
C LYS A 57 -23.51 -0.15 11.53
N ASN A 58 -23.58 -0.08 12.86
CA ASN A 58 -23.19 -1.19 13.73
C ASN A 58 -24.13 -2.40 13.62
N ALA A 59 -25.42 -2.15 13.38
CA ALA A 59 -26.41 -3.24 13.21
C ALA A 59 -26.22 -4.01 11.91
N MET A 60 -25.76 -3.36 10.84
CA MET A 60 -25.54 -4.01 9.53
C MET A 60 -24.27 -4.86 9.51
N SER A 61 -23.18 -4.41 10.11
CA SER A 61 -21.98 -5.24 10.31
C SER A 61 -22.31 -6.49 11.13
N HIS A 62 -23.19 -6.36 12.12
CA HIS A 62 -23.70 -7.48 12.92
C HIS A 62 -24.54 -8.48 12.09
N MET A 63 -25.35 -8.00 11.17
CA MET A 63 -26.14 -8.87 10.28
C MET A 63 -25.25 -9.66 9.33
N THR A 64 -24.24 -9.02 8.73
CA THR A 64 -23.28 -9.70 7.86
C THR A 64 -22.48 -10.76 8.62
N LEU A 65 -22.03 -10.44 9.83
CA LEU A 65 -21.34 -11.38 10.71
C LEU A 65 -22.24 -12.56 11.09
N LYS A 66 -23.49 -12.29 11.47
CA LYS A 66 -24.48 -13.33 11.81
C LYS A 66 -24.68 -14.29 10.63
N LYS A 67 -24.88 -13.74 9.42
CA LYS A 67 -25.05 -14.54 8.21
C LYS A 67 -23.82 -15.42 7.91
N LEU A 68 -22.62 -14.88 8.07
CA LEU A 68 -21.37 -15.64 7.91
C LEU A 68 -21.26 -16.79 8.91
N ILE A 69 -21.61 -16.56 10.17
CA ILE A 69 -21.59 -17.60 11.22
C ILE A 69 -22.67 -18.66 10.93
N GLU A 70 -23.84 -18.26 10.47
CA GLU A 70 -24.92 -19.18 10.09
C GLU A 70 -24.51 -20.06 8.88
N GLU A 71 -23.87 -19.49 7.86
CA GLU A 71 -23.44 -20.22 6.66
C GLU A 71 -22.21 -21.10 6.90
N HIS A 72 -21.25 -20.67 7.68
CA HIS A 72 -19.93 -21.31 7.80
C HIS A 72 -19.64 -21.92 9.17
N GLY A 73 -20.39 -21.54 10.19
CA GLY A 73 -20.30 -22.15 11.53
C GLY A 73 -18.91 -22.09 12.17
N THR A 74 -18.11 -21.03 11.88
CA THR A 74 -16.77 -20.89 12.38
C THR A 74 -16.57 -19.56 13.09
N SER A 75 -15.71 -19.53 14.10
CA SER A 75 -15.32 -18.35 14.86
C SER A 75 -14.00 -17.73 14.41
N SER A 76 -13.28 -18.35 13.50
CA SER A 76 -11.98 -17.85 13.02
C SER A 76 -11.98 -17.59 11.51
N VAL A 77 -11.19 -16.62 11.08
CA VAL A 77 -10.98 -16.29 9.67
C VAL A 77 -10.35 -17.47 8.92
N ALA A 78 -9.37 -18.12 9.52
CA ALA A 78 -8.71 -19.30 8.94
C ALA A 78 -9.71 -20.46 8.72
N GLY A 79 -10.59 -20.72 9.68
CA GLY A 79 -11.62 -21.75 9.55
C GLY A 79 -12.65 -21.45 8.48
N LEU A 80 -12.95 -20.18 8.24
CA LEU A 80 -13.85 -19.75 7.17
C LEU A 80 -13.18 -19.89 5.80
N VAL A 81 -11.94 -19.45 5.68
CA VAL A 81 -11.15 -19.48 4.46
C VAL A 81 -10.84 -20.89 3.97
N SER A 82 -10.57 -21.83 4.87
CA SER A 82 -10.25 -23.23 4.52
C SER A 82 -11.40 -24.01 3.88
N ARG A 83 -12.63 -23.51 3.98
CA ARG A 83 -13.83 -24.17 3.43
C ARG A 83 -14.23 -23.69 2.04
N GLU A 84 -13.63 -22.60 1.55
CA GLU A 84 -13.96 -22.00 0.26
C GLU A 84 -12.92 -22.38 -0.79
N ASN A 85 -13.30 -23.21 -1.75
CA ASN A 85 -12.41 -23.67 -2.83
C ASN A 85 -12.37 -22.71 -4.03
N LEU A 86 -13.36 -21.81 -4.17
CA LEU A 86 -13.46 -20.88 -5.29
C LEU A 86 -13.59 -19.45 -4.77
N ILE A 87 -12.60 -18.63 -5.09
CA ILE A 87 -12.61 -17.19 -4.78
C ILE A 87 -13.00 -16.43 -6.04
N GLU A 88 -14.10 -15.71 -5.98
CA GLU A 88 -14.54 -14.81 -7.04
C GLU A 88 -14.34 -13.36 -6.59
N ALA A 89 -13.62 -12.58 -7.39
CA ALA A 89 -13.34 -11.18 -7.10
C ALA A 89 -14.45 -10.28 -7.70
N ALA A 90 -15.62 -10.29 -7.05
CA ALA A 90 -16.76 -9.45 -7.40
C ALA A 90 -16.80 -8.17 -6.54
N PHE A 91 -16.98 -7.03 -7.22
CA PHE A 91 -16.99 -5.70 -6.61
C PHE A 91 -18.16 -4.87 -7.13
N SER A 92 -18.61 -3.92 -6.31
CA SER A 92 -19.42 -2.78 -6.75
C SER A 92 -18.56 -1.51 -6.68
N MET A 93 -18.71 -0.64 -7.66
CA MET A 93 -18.03 0.65 -7.69
C MET A 93 -18.84 1.68 -6.92
N PHE A 94 -18.19 2.42 -6.04
CA PHE A 94 -18.77 3.51 -5.27
C PHE A 94 -17.88 4.77 -5.37
N PRO A 95 -18.45 5.94 -5.74
CA PRO A 95 -17.71 7.19 -5.78
C PRO A 95 -17.48 7.72 -4.36
N LYS A 96 -16.24 7.95 -3.98
CA LYS A 96 -15.88 8.65 -2.74
C LYS A 96 -15.58 10.11 -3.04
N SER A 97 -16.36 11.01 -2.49
CA SER A 97 -16.07 12.45 -2.55
C SER A 97 -14.88 12.79 -1.66
N GLN A 98 -13.90 13.49 -2.22
CA GLN A 98 -12.74 14.03 -1.47
C GLN A 98 -12.18 15.28 -2.16
N ILE A 99 -11.33 16.03 -1.44
CA ILE A 99 -10.62 17.17 -1.99
C ILE A 99 -9.73 16.68 -3.14
N GLY A 100 -9.86 17.28 -4.32
CA GLY A 100 -9.12 16.90 -5.53
C GLY A 100 -9.88 15.99 -6.51
N GLY A 101 -11.16 15.75 -6.26
CA GLY A 101 -12.07 15.01 -7.15
C GLY A 101 -12.53 13.67 -6.59
N PRO A 102 -13.57 13.08 -7.18
CA PRO A 102 -14.09 11.79 -6.76
C PRO A 102 -13.06 10.69 -7.05
N ARG A 103 -12.94 9.74 -6.12
CA ARG A 103 -12.20 8.49 -6.32
C ARG A 103 -13.17 7.32 -6.30
N GLU A 104 -12.91 6.34 -7.14
CA GLU A 104 -13.62 5.08 -7.10
C GLU A 104 -13.18 4.26 -5.88
N ILE A 105 -14.15 3.71 -5.15
CA ILE A 105 -13.91 2.68 -4.15
C ILE A 105 -14.57 1.41 -4.65
N LEU A 106 -13.85 0.30 -4.58
CA LEU A 106 -14.38 -1.01 -4.89
C LEU A 106 -14.85 -1.69 -3.60
N ILE A 107 -16.15 -1.96 -3.51
CA ILE A 107 -16.76 -2.64 -2.37
C ILE A 107 -16.83 -4.12 -2.67
N GLN A 108 -16.25 -4.94 -1.83
CA GLN A 108 -16.15 -6.39 -1.99
C GLN A 108 -17.42 -7.11 -1.55
N SER A 109 -17.70 -8.28 -2.16
CA SER A 109 -18.63 -9.23 -1.58
C SER A 109 -18.14 -9.70 -0.20
N TYR A 110 -19.06 -10.13 0.68
CA TYR A 110 -18.66 -10.58 2.03
C TYR A 110 -17.73 -11.80 1.99
N LYS A 111 -17.93 -12.71 1.03
CA LYS A 111 -17.06 -13.87 0.84
C LYS A 111 -15.63 -13.46 0.47
N LEU A 112 -15.50 -12.67 -0.59
CA LEU A 112 -14.20 -12.15 -1.00
C LEU A 112 -13.50 -11.39 0.14
N ARG A 113 -14.25 -10.59 0.89
CA ARG A 113 -13.74 -9.81 2.01
C ARG A 113 -13.07 -10.67 3.07
N SER A 114 -13.61 -11.84 3.39
CA SER A 114 -13.00 -12.75 4.35
C SER A 114 -11.62 -13.23 3.90
N HIS A 115 -11.50 -13.62 2.63
CA HIS A 115 -10.23 -14.04 2.03
C HIS A 115 -9.21 -12.89 1.97
N VAL A 116 -9.65 -11.72 1.53
CA VAL A 116 -8.80 -10.52 1.47
C VAL A 116 -8.40 -10.08 2.88
N ARG A 117 -9.31 -10.13 3.86
CA ARG A 117 -8.98 -9.77 5.25
C ARG A 117 -7.94 -10.71 5.84
N PHE A 118 -8.04 -12.00 5.58
CA PHE A 118 -7.01 -12.95 5.99
C PHE A 118 -5.65 -12.54 5.43
N PHE A 119 -5.56 -12.29 4.12
CA PHE A 119 -4.34 -11.88 3.46
C PHE A 119 -3.80 -10.54 4.00
N GLU A 120 -4.65 -9.53 4.13
CA GLU A 120 -4.28 -8.21 4.68
C GLU A 120 -3.85 -8.30 6.15
N SER A 121 -4.48 -9.14 6.97
CA SER A 121 -4.11 -9.36 8.36
C SER A 121 -2.72 -10.00 8.46
N LEU A 122 -2.44 -10.99 7.61
CA LEU A 122 -1.10 -11.56 7.50
C LEU A 122 -0.07 -10.49 7.14
N CYS A 123 -0.35 -9.70 6.10
CA CYS A 123 0.53 -8.61 5.67
C CYS A 123 0.73 -7.55 6.78
N GLU A 124 -0.32 -7.23 7.54
CA GLU A 124 -0.22 -6.36 8.70
C GLU A 124 0.80 -6.87 9.71
N GLY A 125 0.73 -8.16 10.05
CA GLY A 125 1.69 -8.80 10.94
C GLY A 125 3.13 -8.69 10.42
N LEU A 126 3.34 -8.93 9.13
CA LEU A 126 4.65 -8.81 8.48
C LEU A 126 5.15 -7.34 8.45
N CYS A 127 4.26 -6.40 8.15
CA CYS A 127 4.55 -4.96 8.16
C CYS A 127 4.98 -4.48 9.55
N MET A 128 4.29 -4.92 10.62
CA MET A 128 4.63 -4.54 11.99
C MET A 128 6.06 -4.92 12.39
N MET A 129 6.61 -5.99 11.79
CA MET A 129 7.98 -6.44 12.06
C MET A 129 9.05 -5.62 11.33
N HIS A 130 8.68 -4.77 10.36
CA HIS A 130 9.64 -4.01 9.57
C HIS A 130 9.79 -2.58 10.10
N PRO A 131 11.02 -2.09 10.37
CA PRO A 131 11.24 -0.77 10.96
C PRO A 131 10.84 0.39 10.05
N LYS A 132 10.99 0.25 8.73
CA LYS A 132 10.67 1.30 7.73
C LYS A 132 9.17 1.44 7.45
N GLU A 133 8.39 0.42 7.76
CA GLU A 133 6.96 0.39 7.46
C GLU A 133 6.20 1.25 8.48
N MET A 134 5.39 2.19 8.00
CA MET A 134 4.70 3.18 8.82
C MET A 134 3.17 3.10 8.75
N LEU A 135 2.60 2.36 7.80
CA LEU A 135 1.14 2.23 7.70
C LEU A 135 0.54 1.63 8.97
N THR A 136 1.27 0.71 9.61
CA THR A 136 0.84 0.03 10.86
C THR A 136 1.27 0.74 12.14
N LYS A 137 2.07 1.80 12.08
CA LYS A 137 2.63 2.48 13.28
C LYS A 137 1.72 3.54 13.90
N GLY A 138 0.62 3.92 13.23
CA GLY A 138 -0.33 4.93 13.74
C GLY A 138 0.38 6.24 14.14
N ASN A 139 0.07 6.79 15.31
CA ASN A 139 0.60 8.08 15.78
C ASN A 139 2.10 8.06 16.16
N LYS A 140 2.76 6.89 16.16
CA LYS A 140 4.20 6.81 16.43
C LYS A 140 5.08 7.37 15.30
N LYS A 141 4.51 7.59 14.11
CA LYS A 141 5.22 8.13 12.93
C LYS A 141 5.90 9.46 13.21
N GLU A 142 5.20 10.39 13.87
CA GLU A 142 5.70 11.70 14.21
C GLU A 142 6.93 11.64 15.12
N ASN A 143 6.88 10.80 16.16
CA ASN A 143 8.00 10.59 17.06
C ASN A 143 9.22 10.00 16.34
N ILE A 144 9.01 9.05 15.43
CA ILE A 144 10.07 8.44 14.63
C ILE A 144 10.71 9.50 13.71
N GLN A 145 9.90 10.29 13.01
CA GLN A 145 10.39 11.37 12.14
C GLN A 145 11.20 12.41 12.91
N SER A 146 10.69 12.85 14.05
CA SER A 146 11.31 13.85 14.92
C SER A 146 12.62 13.35 15.53
N SER A 147 12.64 12.12 16.06
CA SER A 147 13.84 11.52 16.64
C SER A 147 14.95 11.31 15.61
N THR A 148 14.60 10.86 14.40
CA THR A 148 15.56 10.68 13.29
C THR A 148 16.16 12.01 12.87
N SER A 149 15.35 13.03 12.67
CA SER A 149 15.81 14.36 12.30
C SER A 149 16.73 14.95 13.37
N SER A 150 16.42 14.74 14.63
CA SER A 150 17.27 15.20 15.76
C SER A 150 18.61 14.45 15.81
N SER A 151 18.60 13.14 15.62
CA SER A 151 19.81 12.31 15.59
C SER A 151 20.77 12.76 14.49
N PHE A 152 20.26 12.95 13.26
CA PHE A 152 21.10 13.39 12.13
C PHE A 152 21.66 14.80 12.31
N LYS A 153 20.89 15.71 12.92
CA LYS A 153 21.37 17.06 13.25
C LYS A 153 22.51 17.02 14.26
N ASN A 154 22.35 16.23 15.32
CA ASN A 154 23.41 16.11 16.32
C ASN A 154 24.71 15.59 15.70
N GLU A 155 24.60 14.64 14.77
CA GLU A 155 25.76 14.12 14.08
C GLU A 155 26.37 15.13 13.10
N LEU A 156 25.55 15.90 12.39
CA LEU A 156 26.01 17.00 11.54
C LEU A 156 26.79 18.06 12.34
N ILE A 157 26.28 18.45 13.53
CA ILE A 157 26.96 19.38 14.43
C ILE A 157 28.29 18.79 14.90
N TYR A 158 28.28 17.52 15.32
CA TYR A 158 29.48 16.81 15.76
C TYR A 158 30.57 16.76 14.68
N ASN A 159 30.21 16.41 13.44
CA ASN A 159 31.14 16.38 12.34
C ASN A 159 31.76 17.75 12.03
N LYS A 160 30.93 18.81 12.10
CA LYS A 160 31.37 20.20 11.92
C LYS A 160 32.33 20.65 13.01
N GLU A 161 32.02 20.39 14.29
CA GLU A 161 32.86 20.77 15.42
C GLU A 161 34.22 20.06 15.42
N LYS A 162 34.22 18.79 15.06
CA LYS A 162 35.46 17.99 14.99
C LYS A 162 36.29 18.23 13.71
N LYS A 163 35.76 19.03 12.75
CA LYS A 163 36.39 19.30 11.44
C LYS A 163 36.81 18.03 10.69
N ARG A 164 36.09 16.92 10.94
CA ARG A 164 36.46 15.61 10.37
C ARG A 164 36.03 15.46 8.93
N MET A 165 34.75 15.85 8.66
CA MET A 165 34.13 15.69 7.34
C MET A 165 33.07 16.78 7.16
N MET A 166 32.84 17.17 5.91
CA MET A 166 31.64 17.93 5.55
C MET A 166 30.45 17.00 5.50
N SER A 167 29.26 17.50 5.83
CA SER A 167 28.04 16.70 5.82
C SER A 167 26.87 17.48 5.24
N LEU A 168 26.03 16.78 4.46
CA LEU A 168 24.76 17.25 3.93
C LEU A 168 23.62 16.40 4.51
N MET A 169 22.47 17.00 4.78
CA MET A 169 21.29 16.32 5.30
C MET A 169 20.10 16.50 4.36
N PRO A 170 20.13 15.89 3.17
CA PRO A 170 18.98 15.93 2.27
C PRO A 170 17.89 14.95 2.69
N ALA A 171 16.65 15.27 2.31
CA ALA A 171 15.52 14.36 2.42
C ALA A 171 14.78 14.28 1.09
N ILE A 172 14.44 13.08 0.65
CA ILE A 172 13.53 12.82 -0.45
C ILE A 172 12.15 12.61 0.16
N VAL A 173 11.21 13.47 -0.22
CA VAL A 173 9.77 13.29 0.05
C VAL A 173 9.14 12.90 -1.26
N ALA A 174 8.57 11.72 -1.34
CA ALA A 174 8.03 11.21 -2.60
C ALA A 174 6.63 10.61 -2.42
N ASP A 175 5.80 10.83 -3.43
CA ASP A 175 4.49 10.25 -3.63
C ASP A 175 4.52 9.45 -4.94
N ALA A 176 3.91 8.28 -4.95
CA ALA A 176 3.83 7.47 -6.15
C ALA A 176 2.52 7.76 -6.91
N SER A 177 2.64 8.05 -8.20
CA SER A 177 1.48 8.24 -9.06
C SER A 177 0.86 6.91 -9.46
N ARG A 178 -0.47 6.88 -9.61
CA ARG A 178 -1.21 5.69 -10.07
C ARG A 178 -0.88 4.44 -9.26
N TRP A 179 -0.72 4.57 -7.93
CA TRP A 179 -0.29 3.48 -7.06
C TRP A 179 -1.07 2.18 -7.28
N ALA A 180 -2.39 2.20 -7.07
CA ALA A 180 -3.21 1.01 -7.21
C ALA A 180 -3.28 0.45 -8.65
N PRO A 181 -3.41 1.26 -9.72
CA PRO A 181 -3.39 0.77 -11.09
C PRO A 181 -2.04 0.20 -11.56
N SER A 182 -0.92 0.65 -10.99
CA SER A 182 0.42 0.24 -11.44
C SER A 182 0.77 -1.20 -11.07
N PHE A 183 0.18 -1.74 -10.01
CA PHE A 183 0.48 -3.10 -9.59
C PHE A 183 -0.22 -4.16 -10.43
N THR A 184 0.53 -5.13 -10.90
CA THR A 184 -0.02 -6.33 -11.52
C THR A 184 -0.08 -7.47 -10.52
N MET A 185 -1.10 -8.32 -10.62
CA MET A 185 -1.22 -9.48 -9.73
C MET A 185 -0.08 -10.47 -9.93
N MET A 186 0.49 -10.53 -11.13
CA MET A 186 1.68 -11.32 -11.41
C MET A 186 2.90 -10.83 -10.62
N MET A 187 3.13 -9.53 -10.56
CA MET A 187 4.21 -8.95 -9.74
C MET A 187 4.03 -9.26 -8.26
N PHE A 188 2.80 -9.17 -7.77
CA PHE A 188 2.44 -9.54 -6.41
C PHE A 188 2.69 -11.03 -6.15
N SER A 189 2.32 -11.91 -7.08
CA SER A 189 2.54 -13.35 -6.94
C SER A 189 4.02 -13.71 -6.88
N TYR A 190 4.86 -13.14 -7.74
CA TYR A 190 6.31 -13.35 -7.68
C TYR A 190 6.93 -12.88 -6.36
N PHE A 191 6.48 -11.75 -5.83
CA PHE A 191 6.94 -11.29 -4.54
C PHE A 191 6.50 -12.23 -3.42
N LEU A 192 5.22 -12.63 -3.39
CA LEU A 192 4.63 -13.51 -2.40
C LEU A 192 5.37 -14.87 -2.33
N ILE A 193 5.52 -15.56 -3.46
CA ILE A 193 6.23 -16.84 -3.56
C ILE A 193 7.65 -16.71 -3.00
N SER A 194 8.32 -15.61 -3.29
CA SER A 194 9.70 -15.41 -2.84
C SER A 194 9.84 -15.03 -1.37
N LEU A 195 8.72 -14.72 -0.66
CA LEU A 195 8.73 -14.54 0.80
C LEU A 195 9.01 -15.85 1.53
N GLY A 196 8.68 -17.01 0.95
CA GLY A 196 8.83 -18.32 1.55
C GLY A 196 7.91 -18.52 2.76
N LEU A 197 6.64 -18.24 2.58
CA LEU A 197 5.60 -18.55 3.55
C LEU A 197 5.33 -20.06 3.60
N PRO A 198 4.68 -20.60 4.65
CA PRO A 198 4.15 -21.96 4.62
C PRO A 198 3.22 -22.16 3.42
N SER A 199 3.30 -23.32 2.75
CA SER A 199 2.61 -23.61 1.48
C SER A 199 1.10 -23.35 1.53
N GLU A 200 0.42 -23.77 2.58
CA GLU A 200 -1.02 -23.57 2.74
C GLU A 200 -1.43 -22.08 2.76
N ILE A 201 -0.61 -21.25 3.42
CA ILE A 201 -0.81 -19.79 3.46
C ILE A 201 -0.51 -19.18 2.10
N GLU A 202 0.60 -19.60 1.48
CA GLU A 202 1.02 -19.13 0.17
C GLU A 202 -0.02 -19.45 -0.89
N ASP A 203 -0.50 -20.68 -0.96
CA ASP A 203 -1.50 -21.13 -1.91
C ASP A 203 -2.81 -20.35 -1.77
N HIS A 204 -3.25 -20.10 -0.52
CA HIS A 204 -4.44 -19.28 -0.30
C HIS A 204 -4.25 -17.84 -0.78
N CYS A 205 -3.13 -17.21 -0.44
CA CYS A 205 -2.85 -15.85 -0.88
C CYS A 205 -2.70 -15.76 -2.41
N LEU A 206 -2.10 -16.77 -3.06
CA LEU A 206 -2.03 -16.87 -4.51
C LEU A 206 -3.41 -17.02 -5.14
N ALA A 207 -4.32 -17.79 -4.52
CA ALA A 207 -5.71 -17.90 -4.98
C ALA A 207 -6.44 -16.56 -4.93
N VAL A 208 -6.22 -15.75 -3.88
CA VAL A 208 -6.75 -14.36 -3.81
C VAL A 208 -6.18 -13.51 -4.95
N LEU A 209 -4.87 -13.52 -5.18
CA LEU A 209 -4.24 -12.75 -6.25
C LEU A 209 -4.72 -13.20 -7.63
N LYS A 210 -4.92 -14.50 -7.84
CA LYS A 210 -5.50 -15.04 -9.06
C LYS A 210 -6.91 -14.52 -9.29
N ALA A 211 -7.76 -14.48 -8.27
CA ALA A 211 -9.10 -13.89 -8.36
C ALA A 211 -9.02 -12.38 -8.73
N PHE A 212 -8.10 -11.64 -8.13
CA PHE A 212 -7.87 -10.23 -8.44
C PHE A 212 -7.34 -9.98 -9.86
N SER A 213 -6.76 -10.97 -10.53
CA SER A 213 -6.35 -10.85 -11.94
C SER A 213 -7.53 -10.85 -12.92
N ALA A 214 -8.75 -11.14 -12.46
CA ALA A 214 -9.97 -11.15 -13.26
C ALA A 214 -11.15 -10.53 -12.47
N LYS A 215 -10.94 -9.34 -11.92
CA LYS A 215 -11.94 -8.63 -11.13
C LYS A 215 -13.20 -8.36 -11.93
N LEU A 216 -14.36 -8.70 -11.35
CA LEU A 216 -15.66 -8.37 -11.87
C LEU A 216 -16.20 -7.12 -11.14
N ILE A 217 -16.38 -6.04 -11.87
CA ILE A 217 -16.81 -4.76 -11.33
C ILE A 217 -18.23 -4.47 -11.82
N GLN A 218 -19.16 -4.39 -10.90
CA GLN A 218 -20.53 -3.94 -11.17
C GLN A 218 -20.53 -2.41 -11.24
N LEU A 219 -21.03 -1.87 -12.34
CA LEU A 219 -21.20 -0.43 -12.53
C LEU A 219 -22.43 0.07 -11.75
N PRO A 220 -22.42 1.32 -11.26
CA PRO A 220 -23.59 1.97 -10.68
C PRO A 220 -24.72 2.10 -11.70
N ASP A 221 -25.97 1.87 -11.26
CA ASP A 221 -27.16 1.98 -12.12
C ASP A 221 -27.25 3.35 -12.79
N SER A 222 -26.91 4.43 -12.07
CA SER A 222 -26.89 5.80 -12.60
C SER A 222 -25.90 6.02 -13.76
N LEU A 223 -24.79 5.26 -13.79
CA LEU A 223 -23.85 5.29 -14.90
C LEU A 223 -24.39 4.53 -16.11
N VAL A 224 -25.04 3.40 -15.87
CA VAL A 224 -25.66 2.57 -16.91
C VAL A 224 -26.81 3.32 -17.57
N GLU A 225 -27.67 3.99 -16.77
CA GLU A 225 -28.76 4.81 -17.27
C GLU A 225 -28.27 5.99 -18.14
N LYS A 226 -27.21 6.68 -17.72
CA LYS A 226 -26.58 7.73 -18.53
C LYS A 226 -26.01 7.20 -19.84
N TRP A 227 -25.52 5.99 -19.83
CA TRP A 227 -25.00 5.32 -21.00
C TRP A 227 -26.09 4.94 -22.02
N ASP A 228 -27.23 4.48 -21.52
CA ASP A 228 -28.39 4.17 -22.38
C ASP A 228 -29.04 5.42 -22.96
N ASN A 229 -29.05 6.53 -22.20
CA ASN A 229 -29.59 7.83 -22.60
C ASN A 229 -28.48 8.69 -23.24
N LYS A 230 -28.06 8.36 -24.45
CA LYS A 230 -26.95 8.97 -25.21
C LYS A 230 -26.88 10.49 -25.26
N SER A 231 -27.95 11.20 -24.87
CA SER A 231 -28.07 12.66 -25.00
C SER A 231 -27.24 13.51 -24.04
N SER A 232 -26.51 12.93 -23.07
CA SER A 232 -25.81 13.66 -22.01
C SER A 232 -24.30 13.43 -21.90
N LEU A 233 -23.69 12.67 -22.85
CA LEU A 233 -22.26 12.40 -22.85
C LEU A 233 -21.56 13.22 -23.93
N GLU A 234 -20.49 13.93 -23.57
CA GLU A 234 -19.60 14.56 -24.51
C GLU A 234 -18.95 13.52 -25.44
N ILE A 235 -18.70 13.90 -26.69
CA ILE A 235 -18.22 12.97 -27.76
C ILE A 235 -16.96 12.22 -27.35
N GLU A 236 -16.01 12.86 -26.67
CA GLU A 236 -14.76 12.21 -26.20
C GLU A 236 -15.01 11.14 -25.12
N ALA A 237 -15.96 11.38 -24.22
CA ALA A 237 -16.36 10.39 -23.21
C ALA A 237 -17.11 9.19 -23.84
N GLU A 238 -17.75 9.39 -24.99
CA GLU A 238 -18.47 8.33 -25.71
C GLU A 238 -17.52 7.31 -26.36
N GLU A 239 -16.38 7.71 -26.91
CA GLU A 239 -15.38 6.81 -27.49
C GLU A 239 -14.72 5.92 -26.44
N GLU A 240 -14.33 6.48 -25.28
CA GLU A 240 -13.75 5.72 -24.17
C GLU A 240 -14.74 4.71 -23.58
N LEU A 241 -16.00 5.12 -23.42
CA LEU A 241 -17.07 4.27 -22.92
C LEU A 241 -17.43 3.17 -23.93
N GLN A 242 -17.42 3.48 -25.21
CA GLN A 242 -17.65 2.49 -26.26
C GLN A 242 -16.53 1.46 -26.29
N TRP A 243 -15.27 1.91 -26.17
CA TRP A 243 -14.13 1.00 -26.07
C TRP A 243 -14.23 0.08 -24.84
N LEU A 244 -14.59 0.63 -23.67
CA LEU A 244 -14.84 -0.17 -22.47
C LEU A 244 -15.93 -1.21 -22.70
N ARG A 245 -17.03 -0.84 -23.35
CA ARG A 245 -18.14 -1.72 -23.68
C ARG A 245 -17.70 -2.89 -24.56
N GLU A 246 -16.93 -2.62 -25.58
CA GLU A 246 -16.51 -3.63 -26.56
C GLU A 246 -15.44 -4.58 -26.00
N ASN A 247 -14.57 -4.08 -25.11
CA ASN A 247 -13.38 -4.82 -24.67
C ASN A 247 -13.48 -5.43 -23.28
N THR A 248 -14.36 -4.95 -22.42
CA THR A 248 -14.37 -5.35 -21.00
C THR A 248 -15.71 -5.84 -20.47
N MET A 249 -16.82 -5.58 -21.17
CA MET A 249 -18.16 -5.99 -20.72
C MET A 249 -18.36 -7.50 -20.78
N ILE A 250 -18.81 -8.07 -19.66
CA ILE A 250 -19.35 -9.44 -19.60
C ILE A 250 -20.86 -9.40 -19.68
N THR A 251 -21.48 -8.44 -18.99
CA THR A 251 -22.91 -8.13 -19.07
C THR A 251 -23.07 -6.61 -19.12
N ARG A 252 -24.28 -6.12 -19.37
CA ARG A 252 -24.58 -4.68 -19.36
C ARG A 252 -24.12 -3.94 -18.10
N PHE A 253 -24.01 -4.64 -16.96
CA PHE A 253 -23.70 -4.04 -15.65
C PHE A 253 -22.35 -4.48 -15.08
N VAL A 254 -21.67 -5.42 -15.71
CA VAL A 254 -20.47 -6.04 -15.15
C VAL A 254 -19.31 -5.98 -16.13
N HIS A 255 -18.22 -5.38 -15.68
CA HIS A 255 -16.97 -5.30 -16.40
C HIS A 255 -15.92 -6.22 -15.78
N ARG A 256 -15.10 -6.83 -16.63
CA ARG A 256 -13.88 -7.52 -16.20
C ARG A 256 -12.70 -6.57 -16.24
N VAL A 257 -12.01 -6.41 -15.12
CA VAL A 257 -10.81 -5.58 -15.01
C VAL A 257 -9.64 -6.45 -14.59
N MET A 258 -8.62 -6.54 -15.45
CA MET A 258 -7.45 -7.41 -15.25
C MET A 258 -6.27 -6.68 -14.61
N SER A 259 -6.20 -5.35 -14.73
CA SER A 259 -5.10 -4.54 -14.22
C SER A 259 -5.36 -4.00 -12.81
N GLY A 260 -4.27 -3.62 -12.13
CA GLY A 260 -4.32 -2.95 -10.84
C GLY A 260 -4.79 -3.82 -9.68
N MET A 261 -4.53 -3.37 -8.46
CA MET A 261 -5.00 -4.04 -7.25
C MET A 261 -6.38 -3.58 -6.79
N GLY A 262 -6.90 -2.46 -7.31
CA GLY A 262 -8.08 -1.78 -6.81
C GLY A 262 -7.76 -0.82 -5.67
N GLN A 263 -8.42 0.36 -5.65
CA GLN A 263 -8.19 1.34 -4.60
C GLN A 263 -8.66 0.86 -3.23
N GLY A 264 -7.78 0.99 -2.23
CA GLY A 264 -8.06 0.60 -0.85
C GLY A 264 -7.90 -0.90 -0.56
N MET A 265 -7.49 -1.70 -1.56
CA MET A 265 -7.29 -3.14 -1.40
C MET A 265 -5.82 -3.54 -1.51
N LEU A 266 -5.44 -4.63 -0.85
CA LEU A 266 -4.05 -5.14 -0.80
C LEU A 266 -3.04 -4.06 -0.40
N HIS A 267 -3.50 -3.09 0.40
CA HIS A 267 -2.77 -1.89 0.74
C HIS A 267 -1.55 -2.17 1.61
N ARG A 268 -1.70 -3.08 2.59
CA ARG A 268 -0.58 -3.52 3.43
C ARG A 268 0.43 -4.34 2.64
N PHE A 269 -0.06 -5.17 1.72
CA PHE A 269 0.82 -5.95 0.87
C PHE A 269 1.63 -5.06 -0.09
N SER A 270 1.01 -4.06 -0.70
CA SER A 270 1.71 -3.08 -1.53
C SER A 270 2.73 -2.25 -0.73
N SER A 271 2.40 -1.89 0.52
CA SER A 271 3.34 -1.22 1.43
C SER A 271 4.55 -2.12 1.73
N LEU A 272 4.34 -3.42 1.98
CA LEU A 272 5.42 -4.38 2.20
C LEU A 272 6.34 -4.50 0.99
N ILE A 273 5.78 -4.50 -0.22
CA ILE A 273 6.55 -4.49 -1.48
C ILE A 273 7.39 -3.21 -1.61
N HIS A 274 6.80 -2.06 -1.29
CA HIS A 274 7.52 -0.79 -1.34
C HIS A 274 8.72 -0.77 -0.39
N VAL A 275 8.51 -1.26 0.84
CA VAL A 275 9.58 -1.39 1.83
C VAL A 275 10.66 -2.36 1.36
N ALA A 276 10.30 -3.50 0.78
CA ALA A 276 11.25 -4.48 0.27
C ALA A 276 12.09 -3.92 -0.91
N LYS A 277 11.45 -3.14 -1.79
CA LYS A 277 12.13 -2.41 -2.86
C LYS A 277 13.11 -1.40 -2.29
N ASP A 278 12.70 -0.66 -1.25
CA ASP A 278 13.56 0.34 -0.62
C ASP A 278 14.75 -0.26 0.13
N ASP A 279 14.63 -1.47 0.66
CA ASP A 279 15.78 -2.20 1.22
C ASP A 279 16.85 -2.51 0.15
N ILE A 280 16.43 -2.88 -1.06
CA ILE A 280 17.34 -3.06 -2.19
C ILE A 280 17.97 -1.72 -2.61
N LEU A 281 17.16 -0.67 -2.67
CA LEU A 281 17.62 0.68 -2.99
C LEU A 281 18.74 1.13 -2.03
N ASP A 282 18.54 0.95 -0.72
CA ASP A 282 19.54 1.32 0.29
C ASP A 282 20.84 0.55 0.12
N GLU A 283 20.78 -0.74 -0.22
CA GLU A 283 21.97 -1.53 -0.52
C GLU A 283 22.69 -1.01 -1.75
N LEU A 284 21.97 -0.74 -2.85
CA LEU A 284 22.56 -0.22 -4.09
C LEU A 284 23.24 1.13 -3.86
N ILE A 285 22.57 2.05 -3.17
CA ILE A 285 23.13 3.36 -2.82
C ILE A 285 24.39 3.19 -1.96
N THR A 286 24.33 2.35 -0.93
CA THR A 286 25.46 2.14 -0.03
C THR A 286 26.65 1.54 -0.76
N MET A 287 26.44 0.53 -1.62
CA MET A 287 27.49 -0.09 -2.42
C MET A 287 28.14 0.91 -3.39
N TYR A 288 27.32 1.73 -4.05
CA TYR A 288 27.77 2.72 -5.01
C TYR A 288 28.62 3.81 -4.34
N LEU A 289 28.14 4.40 -3.23
CA LEU A 289 28.83 5.49 -2.54
C LEU A 289 30.12 5.02 -1.85
N LYS A 290 30.17 3.77 -1.40
CA LYS A 290 31.39 3.18 -0.88
C LYS A 290 32.55 3.21 -1.90
N GLN A 291 32.23 3.05 -3.20
CA GLN A 291 33.23 3.15 -4.26
C GLN A 291 33.76 4.59 -4.45
N LYS A 292 32.95 5.59 -4.06
CA LYS A 292 33.30 7.02 -4.14
C LYS A 292 33.94 7.58 -2.85
N ASN A 293 34.19 6.76 -1.84
CA ASN A 293 34.61 7.19 -0.50
C ASN A 293 33.70 8.25 0.13
N VAL A 294 32.39 8.13 -0.09
CA VAL A 294 31.35 8.97 0.51
C VAL A 294 30.57 8.12 1.49
N ASP A 295 30.51 8.56 2.75
CA ASP A 295 29.71 7.89 3.78
C ASP A 295 28.27 8.34 3.72
N ILE A 296 27.33 7.40 3.92
CA ILE A 296 25.92 7.68 3.98
C ILE A 296 25.25 6.94 5.13
N LYS A 297 24.34 7.66 5.82
CA LYS A 297 23.35 7.08 6.70
C LYS A 297 21.96 7.41 6.16
N MET A 298 21.07 6.44 6.16
CA MET A 298 19.72 6.58 5.63
C MET A 298 18.70 6.08 6.63
N VAL A 299 17.61 6.83 6.77
CA VAL A 299 16.41 6.39 7.47
C VAL A 299 15.22 6.65 6.56
N THR A 300 14.49 5.59 6.26
CA THR A 300 13.32 5.66 5.39
C THR A 300 12.05 5.35 6.17
N MET A 301 11.01 6.11 5.91
CA MET A 301 9.65 5.91 6.38
C MET A 301 8.74 5.71 5.18
N ILE A 302 7.98 4.61 5.15
CA ILE A 302 7.11 4.24 4.03
C ILE A 302 5.71 3.94 4.55
N SER A 303 4.73 4.57 3.91
CA SER A 303 3.31 4.33 4.19
C SER A 303 2.55 4.18 2.88
N SER A 304 2.50 2.96 2.36
CA SER A 304 1.92 2.67 1.05
C SER A 304 2.65 3.40 -0.09
N ASP A 305 2.04 4.41 -0.71
CA ASP A 305 2.59 5.25 -1.78
C ASP A 305 3.52 6.37 -1.29
N ASP A 306 3.36 6.79 -0.04
CA ASP A 306 4.17 7.84 0.56
C ASP A 306 5.53 7.34 1.04
N LEU A 307 6.60 8.10 0.72
CA LEU A 307 7.96 7.82 1.16
C LEU A 307 8.62 9.11 1.68
N LEU A 308 9.24 9.00 2.85
CA LEU A 308 10.24 9.96 3.34
C LEU A 308 11.56 9.22 3.54
N LYS A 309 12.59 9.61 2.78
CA LYS A 309 13.97 9.11 2.95
C LYS A 309 14.86 10.26 3.40
N GLN A 310 15.25 10.24 4.67
CA GLN A 310 16.22 11.16 5.24
C GLN A 310 17.62 10.56 5.10
N MET A 311 18.58 11.39 4.72
CA MET A 311 19.96 10.96 4.48
C MET A 311 20.92 11.90 5.20
N LEU A 312 22.02 11.35 5.69
CA LEU A 312 23.19 12.10 6.10
C LEU A 312 24.36 11.64 5.23
N ILE A 313 24.78 12.50 4.32
CA ILE A 313 25.88 12.25 3.38
C ILE A 313 27.11 12.98 3.91
N SER A 314 28.20 12.29 4.11
CA SER A 314 29.44 12.83 4.65
C SER A 314 30.64 12.53 3.76
N GLY A 315 31.48 13.53 3.52
CA GLY A 315 32.64 13.42 2.63
C GLY A 315 33.65 14.55 2.83
N HIS A 316 34.73 14.47 2.11
CA HIS A 316 35.83 15.46 2.19
C HIS A 316 35.62 16.65 1.23
N ASN A 317 34.82 16.47 0.20
CA ASN A 317 34.55 17.46 -0.83
C ASN A 317 33.06 17.66 -1.06
N LEU A 318 32.61 18.89 -1.05
CA LEU A 318 31.21 19.27 -1.24
C LEU A 318 30.71 18.92 -2.64
N LYS A 319 31.57 19.06 -3.65
CA LYS A 319 31.22 18.71 -5.03
C LYS A 319 30.90 17.23 -5.16
N ASP A 320 31.74 16.35 -4.60
CA ASP A 320 31.54 14.91 -4.66
C ASP A 320 30.25 14.48 -3.95
N MET A 321 29.90 15.17 -2.85
CA MET A 321 28.64 14.90 -2.14
C MET A 321 27.42 15.33 -2.95
N PHE A 322 27.45 16.45 -3.66
CA PHE A 322 26.35 16.87 -4.54
C PHE A 322 26.23 15.97 -5.77
N GLU A 323 27.33 15.58 -6.39
CA GLU A 323 27.34 14.60 -7.47
C GLU A 323 26.74 13.26 -6.98
N SER A 324 27.14 12.80 -5.80
CA SER A 324 26.60 11.61 -5.17
C SER A 324 25.08 11.72 -4.93
N LEU A 325 24.58 12.89 -4.58
CA LEU A 325 23.14 13.11 -4.41
C LEU A 325 22.38 12.98 -5.74
N VAL A 326 22.94 13.49 -6.84
CA VAL A 326 22.37 13.30 -8.19
C VAL A 326 22.34 11.83 -8.57
N ASP A 327 23.41 11.10 -8.29
CA ASP A 327 23.47 9.66 -8.55
C ASP A 327 22.45 8.87 -7.71
N ILE A 328 22.28 9.24 -6.43
CA ILE A 328 21.25 8.65 -5.55
C ILE A 328 19.85 8.83 -6.15
N LEU A 329 19.54 10.02 -6.66
CA LEU A 329 18.24 10.29 -7.31
C LEU A 329 18.07 9.44 -8.58
N SER A 330 19.13 9.26 -9.35
CA SER A 330 19.12 8.40 -10.54
C SER A 330 18.91 6.93 -10.18
N ILE A 331 19.60 6.42 -9.17
CA ILE A 331 19.43 5.04 -8.67
C ILE A 331 18.01 4.85 -8.13
N TYR A 332 17.47 5.84 -7.41
CA TYR A 332 16.10 5.85 -6.90
C TYR A 332 15.08 5.71 -8.05
N GLU A 333 15.21 6.54 -9.08
CA GLU A 333 14.27 6.51 -10.22
C GLU A 333 14.34 5.21 -11.00
N VAL A 334 15.55 4.73 -11.31
CA VAL A 334 15.74 3.45 -12.00
C VAL A 334 15.14 2.29 -11.18
N THR A 335 15.34 2.30 -9.86
CA THR A 335 14.78 1.26 -8.98
C THR A 335 13.26 1.32 -8.94
N ASN A 336 12.67 2.51 -8.96
CA ASN A 336 11.23 2.70 -9.05
C ASN A 336 10.68 2.17 -10.39
N MET A 337 11.29 2.53 -11.51
CA MET A 337 10.90 2.05 -12.84
C MET A 337 10.95 0.52 -12.93
N LEU A 338 12.03 -0.11 -12.45
CA LEU A 338 12.17 -1.57 -12.41
C LEU A 338 11.13 -2.26 -11.52
N SER A 339 10.55 -1.52 -10.59
CA SER A 339 9.50 -1.99 -9.68
C SER A 339 8.09 -1.60 -10.11
N ASN A 340 7.93 -1.02 -11.30
CA ASN A 340 6.68 -0.46 -11.80
C ASN A 340 6.02 0.54 -10.85
N ILE A 341 6.84 1.27 -10.09
CA ILE A 341 6.44 2.37 -9.22
C ILE A 341 6.73 3.66 -9.95
N HIS A 342 5.71 4.44 -10.23
CA HIS A 342 5.85 5.69 -10.98
C HIS A 342 5.96 6.87 -10.03
N THR A 343 7.11 7.54 -10.03
CA THR A 343 7.34 8.73 -9.21
C THR A 343 6.43 9.88 -9.66
N ASN A 344 5.70 10.46 -8.74
CA ASN A 344 4.92 11.67 -8.99
C ASN A 344 5.81 12.91 -8.83
N TRP A 345 6.50 13.31 -9.88
CA TRP A 345 7.44 14.44 -9.84
C TRP A 345 6.80 15.77 -9.44
N LYS A 346 5.48 15.93 -9.59
CA LYS A 346 4.76 17.13 -9.14
C LYS A 346 4.63 17.21 -7.62
N LYS A 347 4.70 16.06 -6.95
CA LYS A 347 4.58 15.93 -5.48
C LYS A 347 5.86 15.41 -4.83
N THR A 348 6.89 15.09 -5.62
CA THR A 348 8.18 14.65 -5.11
C THR A 348 9.10 15.84 -4.96
N SER A 349 9.74 15.95 -3.81
CA SER A 349 10.67 17.03 -3.50
C SER A 349 11.96 16.50 -2.87
N LEU A 350 13.06 17.22 -3.16
CA LEU A 350 14.32 17.10 -2.46
C LEU A 350 14.48 18.34 -1.57
N SER A 351 14.62 18.16 -0.28
CA SER A 351 14.72 19.25 0.68
C SER A 351 15.89 19.04 1.65
N PHE A 352 16.49 20.14 2.09
CA PHE A 352 17.53 20.13 3.13
C PHE A 352 17.02 20.59 4.49
N ASN A 353 15.86 21.27 4.54
CA ASN A 353 15.35 21.90 5.75
C ASN A 353 13.89 21.55 6.09
N PHE A 354 13.18 20.96 5.15
CA PHE A 354 11.76 20.70 5.26
C PHE A 354 11.46 19.25 4.90
N ASN A 355 10.71 18.57 5.76
CA ASN A 355 10.28 17.19 5.54
C ASN A 355 8.77 17.10 5.72
N GLU A 356 8.11 16.43 4.80
CA GLU A 356 6.72 16.04 4.91
C GLU A 356 6.59 14.52 4.89
N PHE A 357 5.71 13.99 5.71
CA PHE A 357 5.32 12.59 5.65
C PHE A 357 3.88 12.41 6.15
N ASN A 358 2.99 11.90 5.30
CA ASN A 358 1.57 11.71 5.62
C ASN A 358 0.91 12.98 6.22
N SER A 359 1.10 14.13 5.58
CA SER A 359 0.62 15.44 6.05
C SER A 359 1.22 15.94 7.37
N TYR A 360 2.26 15.30 7.90
CA TYR A 360 3.07 15.82 8.98
C TYR A 360 4.27 16.58 8.44
N PHE A 361 4.33 17.88 8.76
CA PHE A 361 5.40 18.76 8.32
C PHE A 361 6.44 18.96 9.44
N SER A 362 7.69 18.79 9.14
CA SER A 362 8.81 19.03 10.04
C SER A 362 9.78 20.05 9.43
N THR A 363 9.91 21.19 10.09
CA THR A 363 10.91 22.21 9.76
C THR A 363 11.99 22.19 10.80
N GLY A 364 12.94 21.36 10.75
CA GLY A 364 14.11 21.46 11.65
C GLY A 364 13.91 21.74 13.14
N LYS A 365 12.79 22.35 13.57
CA LYS A 365 12.53 22.75 14.95
C LYS A 365 11.19 22.26 15.51
N ARG A 366 10.16 22.03 14.68
CA ARG A 366 8.83 21.58 15.12
C ARG A 366 8.18 20.74 14.03
N ALA A 367 7.46 19.70 14.42
CA ALA A 367 6.50 19.01 13.57
C ALA A 367 5.12 19.66 13.76
N THR A 368 4.45 20.00 12.68
CA THR A 368 3.07 20.50 12.67
C THR A 368 2.25 19.66 11.73
N MET A 369 1.01 19.41 12.07
CA MET A 369 0.02 18.77 11.21
C MET A 369 -0.64 19.84 10.32
N ALA A 370 -0.84 19.55 9.04
CA ALA A 370 -1.57 20.41 8.12
C ALA A 370 -3.08 20.20 8.27
#